data_8fce39e193f83fe66595656f3d15bb0e
#
_entry.id   8fce39e193f83fe66595656f3d15bb0e
#
_cell.length_a   1.000
_cell.length_b   1.000
_cell.length_c   1.000
_cell.angle_alpha   90.00
_cell.angle_beta   90.00
_cell.angle_gamma   90.00
#
_symmetry.space_group_name_H-M   'P 1'
#
loop_
_entity.id
_entity.type
_entity.pdbx_description
1 polymer ?
#
loop_
_entity_poly.entity_id
_entity_poly.type
_entity_poly.pdbx_seq_one_letter_code
_entity_poly.pdbx_strand_id
1 'polypeptide(L)'
;MKKLLTVLGSVTLIATIGTSVIACKTTDSTISETQLAQKVKNIWNDNFKDKITSAKNFSMVIEMIKDKLNNPKEKELITLSNQDESRNRPKKWEPNQKIDIKVGEKSINLDFGEVKEGKKATKYKDPITGEIKTTDATDFSKINGLKDVKEIVEIGYFEDVDDHDKVQIRAVVMPESVEKVPDFLPKEITSTKAMFWDAKEFNQDISMWDTSNLESLDAMFLGAKKFNQDLNNWNVSNVEILDRTFFETEEFNQDLSNWDVNNVKTMKKTFAKAKKYNNGNKPLTWNEKTKNVKDMSTMFAKNHVFNQDISKWNVSNVEDMTQMFLEAKEFNQDLNDWNVSNVKKMRAMFRETEKFNKPLNKWNVSKVEDMGNMFMRTKEFNQDISMWNISKLNNIEAMFLGAEKFNQNLSNWKTDNIKIYAGYHNDAKKWSQENKLKFNSILASTLKKK
;
A
#
# COMPACT_ATOMS: atom_id res chain seq x y z
N MET A 1 21.08 21.37 52.62
CA MET A 1 22.09 21.40 53.70
C MET A 1 22.53 19.97 53.97
N LYS A 2 23.78 19.68 53.63
CA LYS A 2 24.83 19.09 54.49
C LYS A 2 24.48 17.71 55.03
N LYS A 3 25.25 16.62 54.95
CA LYS A 3 26.67 16.27 54.69
C LYS A 3 26.69 14.74 54.97
N LEU A 4 27.25 13.88 54.17
CA LEU A 4 28.64 13.39 54.12
C LEU A 4 29.17 12.76 55.40
N LEU A 5 29.65 11.57 55.31
CA LEU A 5 30.94 10.92 55.73
C LEU A 5 30.67 9.46 56.19
N THR A 6 31.18 8.48 55.41
CA THR A 6 32.53 7.81 55.48
C THR A 6 32.94 7.30 56.83
N VAL A 7 33.31 6.02 56.93
CA VAL A 7 34.66 5.50 57.20
C VAL A 7 34.64 4.06 57.72
N LEU A 8 35.26 3.19 56.98
CA LEU A 8 36.32 2.19 57.29
C LEU A 8 36.32 1.45 58.65
N GLY A 9 36.47 0.16 58.53
CA GLY A 9 37.57 -0.45 59.24
C GLY A 9 37.34 -1.79 59.89
N SER A 10 38.03 -2.73 59.36
CA SER A 10 38.86 -3.81 59.94
C SER A 10 38.26 -5.15 60.26
N VAL A 11 38.81 -6.06 59.53
CA VAL A 11 39.16 -7.49 59.72
C VAL A 11 39.17 -8.01 61.17
N THR A 12 38.54 -9.14 61.39
CA THR A 12 39.17 -10.25 62.12
C THR A 12 38.57 -11.62 61.77
N LEU A 13 39.45 -12.56 61.51
CA LEU A 13 39.29 -13.98 61.29
C LEU A 13 38.77 -14.66 62.55
N ILE A 14 38.02 -15.77 62.43
CA ILE A 14 38.35 -17.14 62.92
C ILE A 14 37.13 -18.04 62.92
N ALA A 15 37.36 -19.21 62.33
CA ALA A 15 36.98 -20.56 62.65
C ALA A 15 35.56 -21.10 62.33
N THR A 16 35.58 -21.96 61.36
CA THR A 16 34.97 -23.28 61.16
C THR A 16 34.02 -23.78 62.20
N ILE A 17 32.75 -23.95 61.84
CA ILE A 17 31.96 -25.14 62.11
C ILE A 17 31.15 -25.49 60.87
N GLY A 18 31.33 -26.69 60.34
CA GLY A 18 30.61 -27.15 59.16
C GLY A 18 29.12 -27.36 59.45
N THR A 19 28.33 -26.66 58.68
CA THR A 19 26.98 -27.08 58.37
C THR A 19 26.88 -27.14 56.84
N SER A 20 26.73 -28.37 56.34
CA SER A 20 26.40 -28.61 54.95
C SER A 20 25.06 -27.95 54.65
N VAL A 21 25.15 -26.71 54.14
CA VAL A 21 24.03 -26.16 53.42
C VAL A 21 23.96 -26.92 52.10
N ILE A 22 23.03 -27.86 52.03
CA ILE A 22 22.56 -28.37 50.73
C ILE A 22 22.01 -27.15 50.02
N ALA A 23 22.85 -26.51 49.21
CA ALA A 23 22.38 -25.61 48.19
C ALA A 23 21.49 -26.42 47.27
N CYS A 24 20.19 -26.21 47.39
CA CYS A 24 19.24 -26.63 46.37
C CYS A 24 19.71 -25.91 45.09
N LYS A 25 20.56 -26.59 44.32
CA LYS A 25 20.76 -26.25 42.93
C LYS A 25 19.38 -26.39 42.28
N THR A 26 18.69 -25.28 42.08
CA THR A 26 17.75 -25.20 41.02
C THR A 26 18.55 -25.52 39.76
N THR A 27 18.50 -26.79 39.37
CA THR A 27 18.99 -27.24 38.07
C THR A 27 18.11 -26.56 37.03
N ASP A 28 18.50 -25.36 36.63
CA ASP A 28 18.11 -24.76 35.39
C ASP A 28 18.77 -25.65 34.30
N SER A 29 18.14 -26.81 34.04
CA SER A 29 18.63 -27.77 33.04
C SER A 29 18.30 -27.20 31.68
N THR A 30 19.13 -26.23 31.25
CA THR A 30 19.19 -25.86 29.83
C THR A 30 19.61 -27.10 29.06
N ILE A 31 18.67 -27.67 28.31
CA ILE A 31 19.00 -28.76 27.39
C ILE A 31 20.03 -28.27 26.38
N SER A 32 20.95 -29.13 25.97
CA SER A 32 21.94 -28.75 24.96
C SER A 32 21.23 -28.39 23.64
N GLU A 33 21.84 -27.52 22.83
CA GLU A 33 21.30 -27.16 21.50
C GLU A 33 21.04 -28.42 20.64
N THR A 34 21.85 -29.44 20.78
CA THR A 34 21.66 -30.73 20.10
C THR A 34 20.37 -31.43 20.54
N GLN A 35 20.10 -31.46 21.81
CA GLN A 35 18.86 -32.02 22.35
C GLN A 35 17.64 -31.16 21.98
N LEU A 36 17.79 -29.84 22.00
CA LEU A 36 16.73 -28.94 21.56
C LEU A 36 16.45 -29.10 20.06
N ALA A 37 17.47 -29.18 19.22
CA ALA A 37 17.31 -29.42 17.79
C ALA A 37 16.58 -30.76 17.51
N GLN A 38 16.87 -31.82 18.26
CA GLN A 38 16.14 -33.08 18.13
C GLN A 38 14.69 -32.96 18.62
N LYS A 39 14.46 -32.23 19.71
CA LYS A 39 13.11 -31.93 20.21
C LYS A 39 12.28 -31.16 19.18
N VAL A 40 12.86 -30.16 18.54
CA VAL A 40 12.22 -29.39 17.46
C VAL A 40 11.88 -30.29 16.27
N LYS A 41 12.79 -31.16 15.82
CA LYS A 41 12.50 -32.15 14.74
C LYS A 41 11.34 -33.07 15.09
N ASN A 42 11.27 -33.55 16.34
CA ASN A 42 10.17 -34.39 16.79
C ASN A 42 8.86 -33.61 16.81
N ILE A 43 8.84 -32.39 17.39
CA ILE A 43 7.67 -31.49 17.34
C ILE A 43 7.21 -31.27 15.90
N TRP A 44 8.13 -31.03 14.98
CA TRP A 44 7.82 -30.85 13.58
C TRP A 44 7.13 -32.06 12.96
N ASN A 45 7.76 -33.24 13.07
CA ASN A 45 7.23 -34.46 12.46
C ASN A 45 5.84 -34.85 13.04
N ASP A 46 5.66 -34.69 14.34
CA ASP A 46 4.42 -35.14 15.02
C ASP A 46 3.25 -34.17 14.77
N ASN A 47 3.53 -32.86 14.64
CA ASN A 47 2.48 -31.84 14.65
C ASN A 47 2.28 -31.14 13.30
N PHE A 48 3.33 -30.99 12.49
CA PHE A 48 3.31 -30.02 11.38
C PHE A 48 3.61 -30.60 10.00
N LYS A 49 4.49 -31.59 9.88
CA LYS A 49 4.79 -32.24 8.60
C LYS A 49 3.51 -32.75 7.94
N ASP A 50 3.35 -32.52 6.62
CA ASP A 50 2.15 -32.87 5.84
C ASP A 50 0.86 -32.14 6.26
N LYS A 51 0.94 -31.14 7.16
CA LYS A 51 -0.21 -30.39 7.69
C LYS A 51 -0.10 -28.88 7.44
N ILE A 52 1.06 -28.41 7.01
CA ILE A 52 1.28 -27.00 6.70
C ILE A 52 0.52 -26.62 5.42
N THR A 53 -0.03 -25.41 5.41
CA THR A 53 -0.70 -24.85 4.24
C THR A 53 0.14 -23.76 3.60
N SER A 54 -0.05 -23.51 2.30
CA SER A 54 0.58 -22.41 1.57
C SER A 54 0.23 -21.01 2.14
N ALA A 55 -0.77 -20.91 3.03
CA ALA A 55 -1.10 -19.69 3.73
C ALA A 55 -0.11 -19.33 4.86
N LYS A 56 0.68 -20.27 5.34
CA LYS A 56 1.65 -20.03 6.42
C LYS A 56 2.97 -19.54 5.87
N ASN A 57 3.39 -18.34 6.22
CA ASN A 57 4.76 -17.89 5.92
C ASN A 57 5.77 -18.49 6.92
N PHE A 58 7.06 -18.40 6.60
CA PHE A 58 8.11 -19.02 7.42
C PHE A 58 8.19 -18.44 8.84
N SER A 59 7.90 -17.15 9.02
CA SER A 59 7.80 -16.57 10.36
C SER A 59 6.68 -17.20 11.18
N MET A 60 5.49 -17.43 10.61
CA MET A 60 4.39 -18.13 11.27
C MET A 60 4.77 -19.56 11.64
N VAL A 61 5.49 -20.25 10.76
CA VAL A 61 5.97 -21.62 11.02
C VAL A 61 6.90 -21.64 12.24
N ILE A 62 7.81 -20.67 12.36
CA ILE A 62 8.67 -20.53 13.55
C ILE A 62 7.84 -20.34 14.81
N GLU A 63 6.86 -19.44 14.80
CA GLU A 63 6.00 -19.21 15.98
C GLU A 63 5.18 -20.48 16.34
N MET A 64 4.66 -21.20 15.36
CA MET A 64 3.98 -22.49 15.60
C MET A 64 4.87 -23.51 16.31
N ILE A 65 6.17 -23.58 15.96
CA ILE A 65 7.15 -24.44 16.63
C ILE A 65 7.37 -23.97 18.08
N LYS A 66 7.58 -22.65 18.26
CA LYS A 66 7.78 -22.03 19.59
C LYS A 66 6.59 -22.28 20.52
N ASP A 67 5.36 -22.25 20.01
CA ASP A 67 4.14 -22.47 20.77
C ASP A 67 4.06 -23.89 21.36
N LYS A 68 4.77 -24.86 20.77
CA LYS A 68 4.89 -26.26 21.31
C LYS A 68 5.97 -26.42 22.37
N LEU A 69 6.74 -25.37 22.64
CA LEU A 69 7.77 -25.36 23.68
C LEU A 69 7.25 -24.68 24.94
N ASN A 70 7.55 -25.28 26.12
CA ASN A 70 7.13 -24.72 27.39
C ASN A 70 8.14 -23.75 28.00
N ASN A 71 9.42 -23.88 27.63
CA ASN A 71 10.50 -23.08 28.21
C ASN A 71 10.75 -21.81 27.40
N PRO A 72 10.59 -20.59 27.94
CA PRO A 72 10.86 -19.34 27.23
C PRO A 72 12.28 -19.23 26.65
N LYS A 73 13.30 -19.72 27.40
CA LYS A 73 14.70 -19.71 26.91
C LYS A 73 14.90 -20.60 25.69
N GLU A 74 14.18 -21.73 25.58
CA GLU A 74 14.22 -22.60 24.41
C GLU A 74 13.59 -21.89 23.20
N LYS A 75 12.51 -21.11 23.40
CA LYS A 75 11.83 -20.35 22.34
C LYS A 75 12.74 -19.31 21.72
N GLU A 76 13.53 -18.60 22.53
CA GLU A 76 14.46 -17.54 22.08
C GLU A 76 15.55 -18.10 21.16
N LEU A 77 15.95 -19.36 21.32
CA LEU A 77 16.98 -20.01 20.54
C LEU A 77 16.51 -20.42 19.11
N ILE A 78 15.20 -20.34 18.82
CA ILE A 78 14.65 -20.80 17.54
C ILE A 78 14.40 -19.61 16.63
N THR A 79 15.11 -19.57 15.51
CA THR A 79 15.01 -18.50 14.51
C THR A 79 15.10 -19.07 13.09
N LEU A 80 14.73 -18.28 12.09
CA LEU A 80 15.07 -18.59 10.69
C LEU A 80 16.58 -18.50 10.49
N SER A 81 17.14 -19.38 9.67
CA SER A 81 18.56 -19.29 9.28
C SER A 81 18.83 -18.04 8.44
N ASN A 82 17.87 -17.64 7.62
CA ASN A 82 17.88 -16.39 6.86
C ASN A 82 16.60 -15.59 7.19
N GLN A 83 16.73 -14.46 7.84
CA GLN A 83 15.59 -13.60 8.21
C GLN A 83 14.89 -12.95 7.01
N ASP A 84 15.59 -12.78 5.88
CA ASP A 84 15.01 -12.25 4.64
C ASP A 84 13.92 -13.18 4.06
N GLU A 85 13.95 -14.46 4.46
CA GLU A 85 12.96 -15.46 4.06
C GLU A 85 11.71 -15.50 4.95
N SER A 86 11.63 -14.65 5.97
CA SER A 86 10.53 -14.66 6.96
C SER A 86 9.13 -14.61 6.33
N ARG A 87 9.01 -13.96 5.17
CA ARG A 87 7.76 -13.83 4.42
C ARG A 87 7.55 -14.90 3.35
N ASN A 88 8.58 -15.72 3.05
CA ASN A 88 8.45 -16.83 2.12
C ASN A 88 7.39 -17.83 2.62
N ARG A 89 6.78 -18.54 1.68
CA ARG A 89 5.73 -19.53 1.92
C ARG A 89 6.04 -20.81 1.21
N PRO A 90 5.69 -21.98 1.78
CA PRO A 90 5.73 -23.21 1.04
C PRO A 90 4.68 -23.16 -0.07
N LYS A 91 5.02 -23.70 -1.23
CA LYS A 91 4.14 -23.72 -2.40
C LYS A 91 3.39 -25.04 -2.47
N LYS A 92 2.10 -24.99 -2.74
CA LYS A 92 1.30 -26.16 -3.06
C LYS A 92 1.89 -26.87 -4.29
N TRP A 93 1.94 -28.19 -4.25
CA TRP A 93 2.43 -29.06 -5.33
C TRP A 93 3.94 -28.98 -5.64
N GLU A 94 4.74 -28.25 -4.90
CA GLU A 94 6.19 -28.28 -5.03
C GLU A 94 6.79 -29.34 -4.09
N PRO A 95 7.42 -30.40 -4.60
CA PRO A 95 7.95 -31.48 -3.76
C PRO A 95 9.24 -31.07 -3.05
N ASN A 96 9.55 -31.73 -1.93
CA ASN A 96 10.81 -31.63 -1.19
C ASN A 96 11.15 -30.22 -0.65
N GLN A 97 10.14 -29.36 -0.44
CA GLN A 97 10.37 -28.05 0.15
C GLN A 97 10.77 -28.16 1.61
N LYS A 98 11.69 -27.32 2.02
CA LYS A 98 12.22 -27.28 3.38
C LYS A 98 12.26 -25.86 3.89
N ILE A 99 12.25 -25.74 5.20
CA ILE A 99 12.55 -24.49 5.91
C ILE A 99 13.85 -24.70 6.70
N ASP A 100 14.77 -23.75 6.57
CA ASP A 100 16.05 -23.75 7.28
C ASP A 100 15.94 -22.89 8.52
N ILE A 101 16.15 -23.52 9.68
CA ILE A 101 16.05 -22.85 10.98
C ILE A 101 17.32 -23.00 11.79
N LYS A 102 17.59 -22.05 12.66
CA LYS A 102 18.61 -22.12 13.69
C LYS A 102 17.99 -22.51 15.02
N VAL A 103 18.71 -23.33 15.75
CA VAL A 103 18.46 -23.70 17.16
C VAL A 103 19.73 -23.35 17.91
N GLY A 104 19.83 -22.15 18.44
CA GLY A 104 21.10 -21.57 18.87
C GLY A 104 22.04 -21.42 17.69
N GLU A 105 23.24 -21.98 17.75
CA GLU A 105 24.21 -22.00 16.67
C GLU A 105 24.02 -23.14 15.66
N LYS A 106 23.12 -24.10 15.95
CA LYS A 106 22.84 -25.24 15.08
C LYS A 106 21.83 -24.91 14.00
N SER A 107 22.18 -25.23 12.73
CA SER A 107 21.21 -25.21 11.62
C SER A 107 20.58 -26.58 11.44
N ILE A 108 19.27 -26.61 11.22
CA ILE A 108 18.50 -27.81 10.88
C ILE A 108 17.52 -27.49 9.75
N ASN A 109 17.23 -28.49 8.93
CA ASN A 109 16.22 -28.41 7.87
C ASN A 109 14.98 -29.18 8.31
N LEU A 110 13.82 -28.60 8.08
CA LEU A 110 12.52 -29.23 8.32
C LEU A 110 11.81 -29.38 6.98
N ASP A 111 11.54 -30.61 6.60
CA ASP A 111 10.82 -30.95 5.38
C ASP A 111 9.30 -30.73 5.59
N PHE A 112 8.66 -29.97 4.72
CA PHE A 112 7.22 -29.73 4.79
C PHE A 112 6.37 -30.98 4.49
N GLY A 113 6.91 -31.92 3.70
CA GLY A 113 6.11 -32.99 3.12
C GLY A 113 5.09 -32.46 2.10
N GLU A 114 3.84 -32.91 2.20
CA GLU A 114 2.75 -32.38 1.38
C GLU A 114 2.27 -31.02 1.93
N VAL A 115 2.33 -29.97 1.10
CA VAL A 115 1.80 -28.65 1.42
C VAL A 115 0.35 -28.54 0.95
N LYS A 116 -0.56 -28.23 1.87
CA LYS A 116 -1.99 -28.10 1.59
C LYS A 116 -2.35 -26.68 1.12
N GLU A 117 -3.50 -26.57 0.45
CA GLU A 117 -4.02 -25.29 -0.01
C GLU A 117 -4.29 -24.33 1.15
N GLY A 118 -3.89 -23.07 0.95
CA GLY A 118 -4.11 -21.98 1.89
C GLY A 118 -5.50 -21.41 1.80
N LYS A 119 -6.51 -22.09 2.37
CA LYS A 119 -7.88 -21.57 2.41
C LYS A 119 -8.55 -21.75 3.76
N LYS A 120 -9.55 -20.93 4.02
CA LYS A 120 -10.41 -21.00 5.19
C LYS A 120 -11.81 -20.54 4.83
N ALA A 121 -12.81 -21.31 5.22
CA ALA A 121 -14.22 -20.96 5.04
C ALA A 121 -14.62 -19.76 5.91
N THR A 122 -15.58 -18.98 5.43
CA THR A 122 -16.16 -17.85 6.17
C THR A 122 -17.32 -18.32 7.02
N LYS A 123 -17.38 -17.86 8.29
CA LYS A 123 -18.58 -17.98 9.12
C LYS A 123 -19.33 -16.68 9.17
N TYR A 124 -20.63 -16.74 9.01
CA TYR A 124 -21.51 -15.57 8.96
C TYR A 124 -22.81 -15.85 9.71
N LYS A 125 -23.46 -14.80 10.15
CA LYS A 125 -24.79 -14.87 10.74
C LYS A 125 -25.83 -14.77 9.65
N ASP A 126 -26.65 -15.82 9.51
CA ASP A 126 -27.72 -15.88 8.53
C ASP A 126 -28.73 -14.75 8.79
N PRO A 127 -29.04 -13.90 7.80
CA PRO A 127 -29.91 -12.74 8.00
C PRO A 127 -31.39 -13.11 8.28
N ILE A 128 -31.79 -14.34 7.96
CA ILE A 128 -33.17 -14.81 8.15
C ILE A 128 -33.33 -15.57 9.46
N THR A 129 -32.43 -16.54 9.71
CA THR A 129 -32.57 -17.43 10.89
C THR A 129 -31.79 -16.94 12.11
N GLY A 130 -30.80 -16.08 11.93
CA GLY A 130 -29.87 -15.63 12.96
C GLY A 130 -28.82 -16.68 13.36
N GLU A 131 -28.83 -17.86 12.73
CA GLU A 131 -27.87 -18.92 12.98
C GLU A 131 -26.52 -18.64 12.35
N ILE A 132 -25.44 -19.21 12.95
CA ILE A 132 -24.12 -19.16 12.36
C ILE A 132 -24.00 -20.22 11.28
N LYS A 133 -23.77 -19.81 10.05
CA LYS A 133 -23.54 -20.67 8.87
C LYS A 133 -22.11 -20.55 8.38
N THR A 134 -21.65 -21.53 7.64
CA THR A 134 -20.31 -21.57 7.04
C THR A 134 -20.42 -21.67 5.52
N THR A 135 -19.54 -20.97 4.81
CA THR A 135 -19.46 -21.02 3.33
C THR A 135 -18.02 -20.95 2.85
N ASP A 136 -17.74 -21.64 1.75
CA ASP A 136 -16.47 -21.57 1.03
C ASP A 136 -16.51 -20.50 -0.10
N ALA A 137 -17.56 -19.68 -0.14
CA ALA A 137 -17.69 -18.61 -1.11
C ALA A 137 -16.51 -17.60 -0.98
N THR A 138 -15.89 -17.28 -2.09
CA THR A 138 -14.81 -16.28 -2.16
C THR A 138 -15.32 -14.86 -2.41
N ASP A 139 -16.59 -14.75 -2.86
CA ASP A 139 -17.23 -13.47 -3.17
C ASP A 139 -18.73 -13.55 -2.83
N PHE A 140 -19.12 -12.91 -1.74
CA PHE A 140 -20.49 -12.88 -1.25
C PHE A 140 -21.44 -12.12 -2.19
N SER A 141 -20.93 -11.10 -2.88
CA SER A 141 -21.75 -10.24 -3.76
C SER A 141 -22.35 -11.00 -4.95
N LYS A 142 -21.71 -12.12 -5.34
CA LYS A 142 -22.12 -12.95 -6.50
C LYS A 142 -23.06 -14.09 -6.17
N ILE A 143 -23.39 -14.32 -4.89
CA ILE A 143 -24.18 -15.48 -4.47
C ILE A 143 -25.51 -15.03 -3.91
N ASN A 144 -26.58 -15.52 -4.53
CA ASN A 144 -27.94 -15.28 -4.04
C ASN A 144 -28.10 -15.81 -2.60
N GLY A 145 -28.67 -14.99 -1.72
CA GLY A 145 -28.84 -15.30 -0.29
C GLY A 145 -27.64 -14.94 0.59
N LEU A 146 -26.46 -14.64 0.02
CA LEU A 146 -25.30 -14.16 0.79
C LEU A 146 -25.10 -12.65 0.71
N LYS A 147 -25.59 -11.99 -0.33
CA LYS A 147 -25.45 -10.53 -0.54
C LYS A 147 -26.10 -9.69 0.57
N ASP A 148 -27.09 -10.23 1.30
CA ASP A 148 -27.83 -9.54 2.36
C ASP A 148 -27.26 -9.81 3.78
N VAL A 149 -26.15 -10.55 3.87
CA VAL A 149 -25.46 -10.85 5.15
C VAL A 149 -24.85 -9.57 5.73
N LYS A 150 -25.20 -9.28 6.98
CA LYS A 150 -24.74 -8.07 7.69
C LYS A 150 -23.61 -8.31 8.68
N GLU A 151 -23.47 -9.55 9.18
CA GLU A 151 -22.47 -9.90 10.21
C GLU A 151 -21.64 -11.10 9.77
N ILE A 152 -20.31 -10.88 9.70
CA ILE A 152 -19.29 -11.90 9.51
C ILE A 152 -18.73 -12.27 10.88
N VAL A 153 -18.76 -13.56 11.22
CA VAL A 153 -18.31 -14.09 12.51
C VAL A 153 -16.85 -14.55 12.44
N GLU A 154 -16.43 -15.04 11.27
CA GLU A 154 -15.06 -15.45 11.01
C GLU A 154 -14.71 -15.14 9.55
N ILE A 155 -13.63 -14.39 9.35
CA ILE A 155 -13.17 -14.00 8.00
C ILE A 155 -12.50 -15.20 7.33
N GLY A 156 -13.06 -15.61 6.19
CA GLY A 156 -12.47 -16.60 5.31
C GLY A 156 -11.41 -15.99 4.40
N TYR A 157 -10.57 -16.87 3.86
CA TYR A 157 -9.56 -16.50 2.87
C TYR A 157 -9.27 -17.68 1.93
N PHE A 158 -8.66 -17.36 0.81
CA PHE A 158 -8.29 -18.33 -0.22
C PHE A 158 -6.99 -17.92 -0.91
N GLU A 159 -6.34 -18.90 -1.54
CA GLU A 159 -5.18 -18.66 -2.38
C GLU A 159 -5.64 -18.05 -3.71
N ASP A 160 -5.06 -16.92 -4.07
CA ASP A 160 -5.30 -16.19 -5.32
C ASP A 160 -3.97 -15.84 -5.98
N VAL A 161 -3.98 -15.60 -7.27
CA VAL A 161 -2.80 -15.19 -8.03
C VAL A 161 -3.05 -13.80 -8.59
N ASP A 162 -2.14 -12.87 -8.31
CA ASP A 162 -2.27 -11.51 -8.82
C ASP A 162 -1.90 -11.40 -10.31
N ASP A 163 -2.06 -10.21 -10.88
CA ASP A 163 -1.79 -9.93 -12.28
C ASP A 163 -0.28 -10.07 -12.67
N HIS A 164 0.59 -10.39 -11.68
CA HIS A 164 2.03 -10.60 -11.85
C HIS A 164 2.45 -12.03 -11.50
N ASP A 165 1.52 -12.98 -11.51
CA ASP A 165 1.73 -14.40 -11.16
C ASP A 165 2.22 -14.61 -9.71
N LYS A 166 2.04 -13.61 -8.82
CA LYS A 166 2.39 -13.71 -7.41
C LYS A 166 1.24 -14.31 -6.61
N VAL A 167 1.51 -15.41 -5.92
CA VAL A 167 0.54 -16.04 -5.01
C VAL A 167 0.28 -15.14 -3.80
N GLN A 168 -0.98 -14.87 -3.53
CA GLN A 168 -1.48 -14.11 -2.38
C GLN A 168 -2.49 -14.93 -1.60
N ILE A 169 -2.59 -14.68 -0.30
CA ILE A 169 -3.71 -15.17 0.52
C ILE A 169 -4.70 -14.01 0.63
N ARG A 170 -5.79 -14.15 -0.11
CA ARG A 170 -6.77 -13.10 -0.28
C ARG A 170 -7.96 -13.30 0.67
N ALA A 171 -8.37 -12.22 1.36
CA ALA A 171 -9.64 -12.19 2.07
C ALA A 171 -10.81 -12.35 1.09
N VAL A 172 -11.88 -12.97 1.54
CA VAL A 172 -13.13 -13.04 0.76
C VAL A 172 -13.70 -11.62 0.54
N VAL A 173 -14.39 -11.43 -0.58
CA VAL A 173 -15.16 -10.20 -0.83
C VAL A 173 -16.41 -10.25 0.03
N MET A 174 -16.58 -9.27 0.90
CA MET A 174 -17.71 -9.16 1.81
C MET A 174 -19.01 -8.83 1.09
N PRO A 175 -20.18 -9.12 1.68
CA PRO A 175 -21.45 -8.68 1.14
C PRO A 175 -21.56 -7.14 1.11
N GLU A 176 -22.26 -6.58 0.12
CA GLU A 176 -22.47 -5.13 0.05
C GLU A 176 -23.22 -4.56 1.28
N SER A 177 -24.02 -5.41 1.95
CA SER A 177 -24.79 -5.07 3.15
C SER A 177 -24.02 -5.28 4.45
N VAL A 178 -22.72 -5.67 4.41
CA VAL A 178 -21.96 -5.93 5.64
C VAL A 178 -21.89 -4.69 6.52
N GLU A 179 -22.20 -4.88 7.79
CA GLU A 179 -22.10 -3.84 8.83
C GLU A 179 -21.08 -4.23 9.90
N LYS A 180 -20.85 -5.55 10.11
CA LYS A 180 -20.02 -6.06 11.20
C LYS A 180 -19.09 -7.19 10.75
N VAL A 181 -17.84 -7.09 11.18
CA VAL A 181 -16.78 -8.09 10.97
C VAL A 181 -16.05 -8.36 12.29
N PRO A 182 -15.26 -9.45 12.41
CA PRO A 182 -14.41 -9.69 13.58
C PRO A 182 -13.46 -8.53 13.90
N ASP A 183 -13.12 -8.37 15.18
CA ASP A 183 -12.18 -7.34 15.66
C ASP A 183 -10.72 -7.65 15.29
N PHE A 184 -10.46 -8.74 14.58
CA PHE A 184 -9.13 -9.12 14.13
C PHE A 184 -9.15 -9.61 12.68
N LEU A 185 -8.06 -9.35 11.97
CA LEU A 185 -7.80 -9.88 10.63
C LEU A 185 -6.95 -11.16 10.76
N PRO A 186 -7.31 -12.29 10.11
CA PRO A 186 -6.44 -13.48 10.08
C PRO A 186 -5.04 -13.15 9.55
N LYS A 187 -4.01 -13.53 10.30
CA LYS A 187 -2.59 -13.23 9.97
C LYS A 187 -2.11 -13.84 8.66
N GLU A 188 -2.80 -14.87 8.18
CA GLU A 188 -2.52 -15.50 6.89
C GLU A 188 -2.78 -14.57 5.72
N ILE A 189 -3.73 -13.65 5.86
CA ILE A 189 -4.16 -12.77 4.77
C ILE A 189 -3.03 -11.80 4.41
N THR A 190 -2.69 -11.77 3.11
CA THR A 190 -1.74 -10.81 2.54
C THR A 190 -2.39 -9.83 1.58
N SER A 191 -3.63 -10.11 1.17
CA SER A 191 -4.37 -9.23 0.26
C SER A 191 -5.81 -9.07 0.72
N THR A 192 -6.21 -7.83 0.88
CA THR A 192 -7.61 -7.45 1.13
C THR A 192 -8.28 -6.90 -0.12
N LYS A 193 -7.79 -7.34 -1.31
CA LYS A 193 -8.32 -6.90 -2.61
C LYS A 193 -9.85 -7.02 -2.65
N ALA A 194 -10.52 -5.87 -2.85
CA ALA A 194 -11.97 -5.75 -2.95
C ALA A 194 -12.75 -6.23 -1.70
N MET A 195 -12.13 -6.33 -0.53
CA MET A 195 -12.76 -6.92 0.65
C MET A 195 -14.09 -6.24 1.02
N PHE A 196 -14.15 -4.91 0.99
CA PHE A 196 -15.35 -4.11 1.29
C PHE A 196 -15.85 -3.35 0.06
N TRP A 197 -15.67 -3.93 -1.14
CA TRP A 197 -16.16 -3.33 -2.38
C TRP A 197 -17.67 -3.14 -2.32
N ASP A 198 -18.12 -1.88 -2.56
CA ASP A 198 -19.52 -1.46 -2.49
C ASP A 198 -20.24 -1.74 -1.15
N ALA A 199 -19.50 -2.00 -0.08
CA ALA A 199 -20.07 -2.10 1.27
C ALA A 199 -20.48 -0.70 1.77
N LYS A 200 -21.58 -0.16 1.23
CA LYS A 200 -21.98 1.25 1.35
C LYS A 200 -22.24 1.71 2.78
N GLU A 201 -22.73 0.81 3.63
CA GLU A 201 -23.10 1.08 5.02
C GLU A 201 -21.97 0.76 6.00
N PHE A 202 -20.90 0.06 5.56
CA PHE A 202 -19.80 -0.36 6.42
C PHE A 202 -19.06 0.83 7.02
N ASN A 203 -19.01 0.91 8.34
CA ASN A 203 -18.27 1.93 9.09
C ASN A 203 -17.83 1.43 10.48
N GLN A 204 -17.58 0.13 10.64
CA GLN A 204 -17.04 -0.42 11.89
C GLN A 204 -15.59 0.03 12.07
N ASP A 205 -15.20 0.30 13.33
CA ASP A 205 -13.81 0.51 13.71
C ASP A 205 -13.01 -0.79 13.53
N ILE A 206 -12.00 -0.71 12.70
CA ILE A 206 -11.04 -1.80 12.39
C ILE A 206 -9.60 -1.33 12.61
N SER A 207 -9.39 -0.26 13.36
CA SER A 207 -8.08 0.32 13.65
C SER A 207 -7.13 -0.64 14.36
N MET A 208 -7.68 -1.62 15.09
CA MET A 208 -6.92 -2.63 15.85
C MET A 208 -6.51 -3.86 15.04
N TRP A 209 -6.88 -3.95 13.76
CA TRP A 209 -6.45 -5.05 12.92
C TRP A 209 -4.92 -5.08 12.75
N ASP A 210 -4.32 -6.26 12.92
CA ASP A 210 -2.91 -6.47 12.56
C ASP A 210 -2.78 -6.57 11.03
N THR A 211 -2.27 -5.49 10.46
CA THR A 211 -2.11 -5.34 9.00
C THR A 211 -0.67 -5.59 8.53
N SER A 212 0.21 -6.03 9.44
CA SER A 212 1.65 -6.19 9.18
C SER A 212 2.00 -7.17 8.05
N ASN A 213 1.11 -8.12 7.75
CA ASN A 213 1.30 -9.08 6.66
C ASN A 213 0.70 -8.65 5.32
N LEU A 214 -0.02 -7.53 5.28
CA LEU A 214 -0.67 -7.09 4.05
C LEU A 214 0.34 -6.60 3.01
N GLU A 215 0.15 -7.05 1.78
CA GLU A 215 0.91 -6.69 0.59
C GLU A 215 0.05 -5.92 -0.42
N SER A 216 -1.29 -6.07 -0.34
CA SER A 216 -2.21 -5.38 -1.23
C SER A 216 -3.48 -4.93 -0.52
N LEU A 217 -3.81 -3.64 -0.72
CA LEU A 217 -5.07 -3.01 -0.33
C LEU A 217 -5.92 -2.67 -1.58
N ASP A 218 -5.63 -3.28 -2.77
CA ASP A 218 -6.32 -2.94 -4.01
C ASP A 218 -7.84 -2.97 -3.84
N ALA A 219 -8.50 -1.84 -4.13
CA ALA A 219 -9.95 -1.68 -4.09
C ALA A 219 -10.60 -2.06 -2.73
N MET A 220 -9.85 -2.09 -1.63
CA MET A 220 -10.38 -2.59 -0.34
C MET A 220 -11.67 -1.90 0.09
N PHE A 221 -11.74 -0.57 -0.02
CA PHE A 221 -12.90 0.25 0.35
C PHE A 221 -13.56 0.92 -0.86
N LEU A 222 -13.36 0.36 -2.07
CA LEU A 222 -13.96 0.91 -3.28
C LEU A 222 -15.49 0.98 -3.11
N GLY A 223 -16.07 2.20 -3.21
CA GLY A 223 -17.52 2.40 -3.06
C GLY A 223 -18.07 2.21 -1.64
N ALA A 224 -17.22 2.01 -0.62
CA ALA A 224 -17.63 1.98 0.78
C ALA A 224 -17.97 3.40 1.25
N LYS A 225 -19.18 3.86 0.94
CA LYS A 225 -19.57 5.28 1.01
C LYS A 225 -19.48 5.88 2.39
N LYS A 226 -19.92 5.16 3.43
CA LYS A 226 -19.96 5.63 4.82
C LYS A 226 -18.66 5.42 5.58
N PHE A 227 -17.72 4.63 5.04
CA PHE A 227 -16.50 4.31 5.74
C PHE A 227 -15.68 5.55 6.05
N ASN A 228 -15.38 5.79 7.33
CA ASN A 228 -14.59 6.92 7.81
C ASN A 228 -13.89 6.65 9.14
N GLN A 229 -13.35 5.44 9.34
CA GLN A 229 -12.62 5.07 10.56
C GLN A 229 -11.13 5.40 10.45
N ASP A 230 -10.52 5.66 11.60
CA ASP A 230 -9.09 5.98 11.69
C ASP A 230 -8.23 4.74 11.35
N LEU A 231 -7.40 4.87 10.33
CA LEU A 231 -6.47 3.84 9.88
C LEU A 231 -5.00 4.29 10.00
N ASN A 232 -4.74 5.41 10.68
CA ASN A 232 -3.41 6.02 10.69
C ASN A 232 -2.35 5.14 11.38
N ASN A 233 -2.77 4.22 12.25
CA ASN A 233 -1.90 3.27 12.96
C ASN A 233 -1.72 1.94 12.23
N TRP A 234 -2.35 1.73 11.09
CA TRP A 234 -2.13 0.50 10.32
C TRP A 234 -0.68 0.39 9.86
N ASN A 235 -0.10 -0.79 10.05
CA ASN A 235 1.20 -1.11 9.49
C ASN A 235 1.07 -1.49 8.02
N VAL A 236 1.35 -0.53 7.14
CA VAL A 236 1.32 -0.73 5.68
C VAL A 236 2.71 -0.86 5.07
N SER A 237 3.74 -1.06 5.90
CA SER A 237 5.14 -1.11 5.45
C SER A 237 5.45 -2.21 4.44
N ASN A 238 4.61 -3.24 4.37
CA ASN A 238 4.72 -4.33 3.41
C ASN A 238 3.82 -4.18 2.16
N VAL A 239 2.97 -3.15 2.14
CA VAL A 239 2.02 -2.95 1.06
C VAL A 239 2.74 -2.47 -0.21
N GLU A 240 2.48 -3.16 -1.31
CA GLU A 240 2.99 -2.84 -2.65
C GLU A 240 1.93 -2.16 -3.53
N ILE A 241 0.64 -2.41 -3.27
CA ILE A 241 -0.48 -1.97 -4.11
C ILE A 241 -1.52 -1.22 -3.28
N LEU A 242 -1.72 0.07 -3.60
CA LEU A 242 -2.77 0.93 -3.04
C LEU A 242 -3.83 1.31 -4.08
N ASP A 243 -3.89 0.59 -5.21
CA ASP A 243 -4.79 0.94 -6.29
C ASP A 243 -6.25 0.96 -5.82
N ARG A 244 -6.98 2.02 -6.15
CA ARG A 244 -8.42 2.14 -5.87
C ARG A 244 -8.83 1.96 -4.39
N THR A 245 -7.89 1.98 -3.44
CA THR A 245 -8.17 1.63 -2.03
C THR A 245 -9.37 2.41 -1.48
N PHE A 246 -9.47 3.72 -1.75
CA PHE A 246 -10.56 4.59 -1.31
C PHE A 246 -11.36 5.19 -2.49
N PHE A 247 -11.33 4.53 -3.65
CA PHE A 247 -12.03 5.01 -4.82
C PHE A 247 -13.54 5.06 -4.57
N GLU A 248 -14.18 6.20 -4.88
CA GLU A 248 -15.63 6.43 -4.68
C GLU A 248 -16.12 6.36 -3.22
N THR A 249 -15.23 6.51 -2.22
CA THR A 249 -15.68 6.76 -0.85
C THR A 249 -16.30 8.16 -0.75
N GLU A 250 -17.38 8.30 0.04
CA GLU A 250 -18.04 9.61 0.17
C GLU A 250 -17.65 10.32 1.47
N GLU A 251 -17.52 9.59 2.59
CA GLU A 251 -17.29 10.16 3.91
C GLU A 251 -15.84 10.12 4.36
N PHE A 252 -14.99 9.26 3.76
CA PHE A 252 -13.61 9.05 4.21
C PHE A 252 -12.78 10.32 4.16
N ASN A 253 -12.29 10.77 5.32
CA ASN A 253 -11.40 11.93 5.47
C ASN A 253 -10.46 11.79 6.67
N GLN A 254 -9.87 10.61 6.91
CA GLN A 254 -8.94 10.40 7.99
C GLN A 254 -7.50 10.74 7.59
N ASP A 255 -6.68 11.07 8.59
CA ASP A 255 -5.26 11.31 8.45
C ASP A 255 -4.51 9.99 8.16
N LEU A 256 -3.72 9.93 7.12
CA LEU A 256 -2.91 8.77 6.73
C LEU A 256 -1.41 9.09 6.74
N SER A 257 -1.00 10.16 7.40
CA SER A 257 0.38 10.67 7.35
C SER A 257 1.41 9.73 7.97
N ASN A 258 1.00 8.85 8.90
CA ASN A 258 1.88 7.86 9.52
C ASN A 258 2.15 6.63 8.66
N TRP A 259 1.38 6.41 7.61
CA TRP A 259 1.57 5.25 6.75
C TRP A 259 3.00 5.20 6.19
N ASP A 260 3.63 4.03 6.32
CA ASP A 260 4.91 3.76 5.70
C ASP A 260 4.72 3.14 4.31
N VAL A 261 4.69 4.01 3.29
CA VAL A 261 4.46 3.62 1.90
C VAL A 261 5.74 3.32 1.13
N ASN A 262 6.85 3.05 1.81
CA ASN A 262 8.16 2.83 1.18
C ASN A 262 8.18 1.67 0.16
N ASN A 263 7.32 0.66 0.33
CA ASN A 263 7.27 -0.49 -0.57
C ASN A 263 6.18 -0.36 -1.65
N VAL A 264 5.37 0.70 -1.61
CA VAL A 264 4.29 0.90 -2.58
C VAL A 264 4.86 1.18 -3.97
N LYS A 265 4.37 0.44 -4.96
CA LYS A 265 4.75 0.52 -6.38
C LYS A 265 3.71 1.26 -7.21
N THR A 266 2.44 1.20 -6.79
CA THR A 266 1.32 1.81 -7.52
C THR A 266 0.27 2.37 -6.57
N MET A 267 -0.19 3.60 -6.90
CA MET A 267 -1.23 4.34 -6.19
C MET A 267 -2.35 4.78 -7.13
N LYS A 268 -2.57 4.02 -8.20
CA LYS A 268 -3.54 4.32 -9.23
C LYS A 268 -4.95 4.45 -8.64
N LYS A 269 -5.60 5.60 -8.87
CA LYS A 269 -6.97 5.87 -8.40
C LYS A 269 -7.19 5.79 -6.89
N THR A 270 -6.14 5.82 -6.05
CA THR A 270 -6.27 5.57 -4.60
C THR A 270 -7.36 6.42 -3.95
N PHE A 271 -7.44 7.71 -4.25
CA PHE A 271 -8.42 8.66 -3.70
C PHE A 271 -9.32 9.28 -4.78
N ALA A 272 -9.37 8.68 -5.97
CA ALA A 272 -10.21 9.22 -7.02
C ALA A 272 -11.68 9.15 -6.62
N LYS A 273 -12.44 10.23 -6.89
CA LYS A 273 -13.85 10.39 -6.50
C LYS A 273 -14.13 10.26 -4.98
N ALA A 274 -13.11 10.29 -4.13
CA ALA A 274 -13.27 10.33 -2.68
C ALA A 274 -13.76 11.73 -2.28
N LYS A 275 -15.08 11.90 -2.08
CA LYS A 275 -15.75 13.20 -2.06
C LYS A 275 -15.27 14.15 -0.96
N LYS A 276 -14.94 13.62 0.23
CA LYS A 276 -14.51 14.41 1.39
C LYS A 276 -13.02 14.29 1.70
N TYR A 277 -12.28 13.41 1.00
CA TYR A 277 -10.91 13.14 1.38
C TYR A 277 -9.99 14.35 1.16
N ASN A 278 -9.48 14.85 2.26
CA ASN A 278 -8.50 15.93 2.35
C ASN A 278 -7.49 15.66 3.50
N ASN A 279 -7.18 14.38 3.75
CA ASN A 279 -6.25 13.90 4.77
C ASN A 279 -6.52 14.48 6.19
N GLY A 280 -7.78 14.50 6.61
CA GLY A 280 -8.17 15.10 7.90
C GLY A 280 -7.83 16.60 7.98
N ASN A 281 -7.68 17.28 6.87
CA ASN A 281 -7.22 18.67 6.73
C ASN A 281 -5.78 18.90 7.24
N LYS A 282 -4.91 17.89 7.15
CA LYS A 282 -3.48 17.93 7.50
C LYS A 282 -2.61 17.64 6.29
N PRO A 283 -1.35 18.11 6.25
CA PRO A 283 -0.40 17.72 5.20
C PRO A 283 -0.26 16.21 5.11
N LEU A 284 -0.22 15.67 3.89
CA LEU A 284 0.00 14.23 3.67
C LEU A 284 1.50 13.94 3.54
N THR A 285 2.16 13.73 4.68
CA THR A 285 3.61 13.74 4.83
C THR A 285 4.30 12.41 4.50
N TRP A 286 3.96 11.78 3.38
CA TRP A 286 4.66 10.57 2.93
C TRP A 286 6.08 10.83 2.41
N ASN A 287 6.35 12.03 1.91
CA ASN A 287 7.69 12.56 1.58
C ASN A 287 8.56 11.56 0.77
N GLU A 288 9.75 11.22 1.28
CA GLU A 288 10.68 10.27 0.65
C GLU A 288 10.13 8.83 0.56
N LYS A 289 9.10 8.51 1.33
CA LYS A 289 8.49 7.17 1.31
C LYS A 289 7.79 6.82 -0.01
N THR A 290 7.49 7.82 -0.86
CA THR A 290 6.89 7.59 -2.18
C THR A 290 7.89 7.21 -3.28
N LYS A 291 9.18 7.12 -2.97
CA LYS A 291 10.28 6.93 -3.92
C LYS A 291 10.16 5.70 -4.84
N ASN A 292 9.45 4.65 -4.42
CA ASN A 292 9.32 3.41 -5.19
C ASN A 292 8.07 3.38 -6.08
N VAL A 293 7.21 4.40 -5.99
CA VAL A 293 5.97 4.48 -6.77
C VAL A 293 6.29 4.76 -8.25
N LYS A 294 5.71 3.96 -9.14
CA LYS A 294 5.84 4.12 -10.60
C LYS A 294 4.57 4.65 -11.26
N ASP A 295 3.41 4.36 -10.70
CA ASP A 295 2.11 4.77 -11.23
C ASP A 295 1.30 5.55 -10.19
N MET A 296 1.05 6.84 -10.46
CA MET A 296 0.17 7.71 -9.69
C MET A 296 -1.03 8.17 -10.54
N SER A 297 -1.32 7.44 -11.63
CA SER A 297 -2.38 7.83 -12.55
C SER A 297 -3.74 7.91 -11.84
N THR A 298 -4.47 8.98 -12.11
CA THR A 298 -5.83 9.22 -11.63
C THR A 298 -5.95 9.28 -10.09
N MET A 299 -4.83 9.41 -9.33
CA MET A 299 -4.81 9.25 -7.87
C MET A 299 -5.82 10.13 -7.14
N PHE A 300 -5.96 11.40 -7.51
CA PHE A 300 -6.90 12.36 -6.91
C PHE A 300 -7.97 12.83 -7.90
N ALA A 301 -8.18 12.11 -9.02
CA ALA A 301 -9.15 12.54 -10.02
C ALA A 301 -10.56 12.64 -9.44
N LYS A 302 -11.24 13.75 -9.74
CA LYS A 302 -12.59 14.06 -9.24
C LYS A 302 -12.71 14.11 -7.71
N ASN A 303 -11.58 14.23 -7.02
CA ASN A 303 -11.57 14.62 -5.62
C ASN A 303 -11.59 16.15 -5.57
N HIS A 304 -12.77 16.74 -5.45
CA HIS A 304 -12.96 18.20 -5.59
C HIS A 304 -12.39 19.00 -4.41
N VAL A 305 -12.09 18.37 -3.27
CA VAL A 305 -11.71 19.06 -2.02
C VAL A 305 -10.24 18.93 -1.66
N PHE A 306 -9.51 17.97 -2.28
CA PHE A 306 -8.11 17.71 -1.93
C PHE A 306 -7.23 18.90 -2.24
N ASN A 307 -6.57 19.45 -1.21
CA ASN A 307 -5.63 20.58 -1.34
C ASN A 307 -4.54 20.53 -0.26
N GLN A 308 -4.05 19.33 0.11
CA GLN A 308 -2.99 19.21 1.11
C GLN A 308 -1.61 19.29 0.49
N ASP A 309 -0.65 19.75 1.29
CA ASP A 309 0.76 19.84 0.88
C ASP A 309 1.34 18.44 0.66
N ILE A 310 1.81 18.23 -0.57
CA ILE A 310 2.50 17.04 -1.06
C ILE A 310 3.82 17.42 -1.75
N SER A 311 4.29 18.65 -1.56
CA SER A 311 5.47 19.22 -2.24
C SER A 311 6.75 18.42 -2.00
N LYS A 312 6.82 17.69 -0.88
CA LYS A 312 8.00 16.89 -0.49
C LYS A 312 7.95 15.43 -0.91
N TRP A 313 6.92 15.01 -1.64
CA TRP A 313 6.88 13.65 -2.16
C TRP A 313 8.01 13.39 -3.16
N ASN A 314 8.67 12.25 -3.01
CA ASN A 314 9.67 11.80 -3.97
C ASN A 314 8.99 11.08 -5.14
N VAL A 315 8.82 11.79 -6.24
CA VAL A 315 8.19 11.25 -7.47
C VAL A 315 9.22 10.86 -8.54
N SER A 316 10.50 10.73 -8.16
CA SER A 316 11.61 10.54 -9.12
C SER A 316 11.53 9.25 -9.94
N ASN A 317 10.78 8.25 -9.48
CA ASN A 317 10.59 6.98 -10.19
C ASN A 317 9.21 6.86 -10.85
N VAL A 318 8.36 7.89 -10.76
CA VAL A 318 7.03 7.87 -11.37
C VAL A 318 7.15 7.96 -12.90
N GLU A 319 6.46 7.06 -13.58
CA GLU A 319 6.41 6.99 -15.04
C GLU A 319 5.06 7.47 -15.62
N ASP A 320 3.96 7.30 -14.86
CA ASP A 320 2.61 7.68 -15.30
C ASP A 320 1.91 8.57 -14.26
N MET A 321 1.58 9.80 -14.68
CA MET A 321 0.79 10.79 -13.93
C MET A 321 -0.50 11.16 -14.67
N THR A 322 -0.96 10.30 -15.60
CA THR A 322 -2.20 10.52 -16.36
C THR A 322 -3.36 10.82 -15.42
N GLN A 323 -4.04 11.96 -15.63
CA GLN A 323 -5.24 12.35 -14.89
C GLN A 323 -5.07 12.48 -13.36
N MET A 324 -3.83 12.62 -12.83
CA MET A 324 -3.58 12.58 -11.38
C MET A 324 -4.47 13.57 -10.61
N PHE A 325 -4.68 14.78 -11.11
CA PHE A 325 -5.52 15.82 -10.52
C PHE A 325 -6.70 16.22 -11.40
N LEU A 326 -7.14 15.34 -12.32
CA LEU A 326 -8.31 15.60 -13.16
C LEU A 326 -9.51 16.03 -12.31
N GLU A 327 -10.08 17.23 -12.59
CA GLU A 327 -11.23 17.78 -11.85
C GLU A 327 -10.99 17.90 -10.32
N ALA A 328 -9.74 17.96 -9.85
CA ALA A 328 -9.43 18.28 -8.45
C ALA A 328 -9.52 19.80 -8.24
N LYS A 329 -10.73 20.35 -8.14
CA LYS A 329 -11.05 21.77 -8.30
C LYS A 329 -10.32 22.70 -7.33
N GLU A 330 -10.15 22.28 -6.07
CA GLU A 330 -9.52 23.07 -5.02
C GLU A 330 -7.98 22.96 -5.02
N PHE A 331 -7.41 21.99 -5.74
CA PHE A 331 -5.98 21.70 -5.68
C PHE A 331 -5.14 22.88 -6.24
N ASN A 332 -4.27 23.42 -5.38
CA ASN A 332 -3.35 24.51 -5.73
C ASN A 332 -2.07 24.48 -4.88
N GLN A 333 -1.45 23.30 -4.70
CA GLN A 333 -0.19 23.16 -3.96
C GLN A 333 1.02 23.27 -4.86
N ASP A 334 2.15 23.67 -4.28
CA ASP A 334 3.40 23.84 -5.01
C ASP A 334 4.02 22.47 -5.32
N LEU A 335 4.24 22.18 -6.60
CA LEU A 335 4.85 20.97 -7.11
C LEU A 335 6.15 21.24 -7.85
N ASN A 336 6.67 22.47 -7.78
CA ASN A 336 7.78 22.90 -8.64
C ASN A 336 9.08 22.13 -8.37
N ASP A 337 9.27 21.64 -7.14
CA ASP A 337 10.45 20.86 -6.76
C ASP A 337 10.33 19.34 -7.06
N TRP A 338 9.21 18.88 -7.58
CA TRP A 338 9.07 17.49 -7.98
C TRP A 338 10.04 17.11 -9.10
N ASN A 339 10.79 16.02 -8.91
CA ASN A 339 11.62 15.45 -9.97
C ASN A 339 10.78 14.55 -10.89
N VAL A 340 10.26 15.14 -11.97
CA VAL A 340 9.42 14.43 -12.95
C VAL A 340 10.21 13.87 -14.14
N SER A 341 11.53 13.77 -14.03
CA SER A 341 12.43 13.41 -15.15
C SER A 341 12.23 12.00 -15.72
N ASN A 342 11.50 11.12 -15.02
CA ASN A 342 11.16 9.80 -15.50
C ASN A 342 9.71 9.67 -16.02
N VAL A 343 8.90 10.73 -15.88
CA VAL A 343 7.50 10.70 -16.31
C VAL A 343 7.42 10.66 -17.84
N LYS A 344 6.63 9.73 -18.35
CA LYS A 344 6.35 9.53 -19.78
C LYS A 344 4.96 10.03 -20.19
N LYS A 345 3.99 10.01 -19.26
CA LYS A 345 2.59 10.34 -19.52
C LYS A 345 2.07 11.35 -18.50
N MET A 346 1.53 12.47 -19.01
CA MET A 346 0.88 13.52 -18.22
C MET A 346 -0.48 13.93 -18.83
N ARG A 347 -1.10 13.02 -19.61
CA ARG A 347 -2.40 13.29 -20.24
C ARG A 347 -3.43 13.71 -19.20
N ALA A 348 -4.08 14.86 -19.44
CA ALA A 348 -5.15 15.42 -18.60
C ALA A 348 -4.78 15.59 -17.10
N MET A 349 -3.48 15.71 -16.74
CA MET A 349 -3.01 15.73 -15.34
C MET A 349 -3.70 16.81 -14.52
N PHE A 350 -3.88 18.02 -15.05
CA PHE A 350 -4.56 19.15 -14.40
C PHE A 350 -5.86 19.58 -15.12
N ARG A 351 -6.42 18.70 -15.96
CA ARG A 351 -7.66 19.02 -16.65
C ARG A 351 -8.76 19.39 -15.65
N GLU A 352 -9.39 20.54 -15.83
CA GLU A 352 -10.45 21.04 -14.97
C GLU A 352 -10.06 21.23 -13.48
N THR A 353 -8.75 21.34 -13.19
CA THR A 353 -8.23 21.73 -11.88
C THR A 353 -8.30 23.25 -11.76
N GLU A 354 -9.47 23.78 -11.45
CA GLU A 354 -9.84 25.17 -11.68
C GLU A 354 -8.92 26.19 -11.01
N LYS A 355 -8.46 25.92 -9.77
CA LYS A 355 -7.64 26.86 -8.96
C LYS A 355 -6.14 26.73 -9.20
N PHE A 356 -5.67 25.70 -9.89
CA PHE A 356 -4.24 25.43 -10.01
C PHE A 356 -3.52 26.54 -10.78
N ASN A 357 -2.56 27.20 -10.12
CA ASN A 357 -1.72 28.23 -10.70
C ASN A 357 -0.35 28.31 -10.01
N LYS A 358 0.31 27.16 -9.74
CA LYS A 358 1.64 27.12 -9.15
C LYS A 358 2.72 26.94 -10.21
N PRO A 359 3.95 27.45 -9.98
CA PRO A 359 5.06 27.30 -10.92
C PRO A 359 5.35 25.82 -11.23
N LEU A 360 5.78 25.57 -12.48
CA LEU A 360 6.23 24.27 -12.97
C LEU A 360 7.51 24.42 -13.79
N ASN A 361 8.20 25.55 -13.69
CA ASN A 361 9.35 25.91 -14.52
C ASN A 361 10.62 25.09 -14.23
N LYS A 362 10.68 24.39 -13.08
CA LYS A 362 11.80 23.47 -12.74
C LYS A 362 11.58 22.05 -13.28
N TRP A 363 10.42 21.72 -13.82
CA TRP A 363 10.13 20.37 -14.28
C TRP A 363 10.95 19.99 -15.52
N ASN A 364 11.65 18.86 -15.44
CA ASN A 364 12.28 18.22 -16.58
C ASN A 364 11.30 17.25 -17.25
N VAL A 365 10.63 17.71 -18.29
CA VAL A 365 9.64 16.94 -19.05
C VAL A 365 10.20 16.27 -20.31
N SER A 366 11.52 16.15 -20.43
CA SER A 366 12.19 15.68 -21.64
C SER A 366 11.87 14.24 -22.06
N LYS A 367 11.27 13.44 -21.16
CA LYS A 367 10.80 12.09 -21.44
C LYS A 367 9.29 12.00 -21.70
N VAL A 368 8.55 13.08 -21.48
CA VAL A 368 7.08 13.06 -21.65
C VAL A 368 6.71 12.97 -23.13
N GLU A 369 5.85 12.00 -23.44
CA GLU A 369 5.37 11.72 -24.79
C GLU A 369 3.95 12.23 -25.01
N ASP A 370 3.10 12.27 -23.97
CA ASP A 370 1.69 12.66 -24.05
C ASP A 370 1.32 13.69 -22.96
N MET A 371 0.92 14.88 -23.40
CA MET A 371 0.34 15.98 -22.61
C MET A 371 -1.06 16.37 -23.12
N GLY A 372 -1.73 15.50 -23.87
CA GLY A 372 -3.08 15.80 -24.36
C GLY A 372 -4.01 16.19 -23.19
N ASN A 373 -4.77 17.26 -23.36
CA ASN A 373 -5.70 17.81 -22.36
C ASN A 373 -5.07 18.26 -21.02
N MET A 374 -3.74 18.38 -20.89
CA MET A 374 -3.06 18.54 -19.60
C MET A 374 -3.59 19.74 -18.79
N PHE A 375 -3.80 20.89 -19.41
CA PHE A 375 -4.35 22.11 -18.81
C PHE A 375 -5.72 22.50 -19.37
N MET A 376 -6.44 21.55 -19.96
CA MET A 376 -7.78 21.80 -20.49
C MET A 376 -8.69 22.32 -19.39
N ARG A 377 -9.29 23.52 -19.59
CA ARG A 377 -10.17 24.21 -18.63
C ARG A 377 -9.56 24.44 -17.24
N THR A 378 -8.23 24.51 -17.14
CA THR A 378 -7.54 24.96 -15.92
C THR A 378 -7.58 26.49 -15.91
N LYS A 379 -8.64 27.06 -15.35
CA LYS A 379 -9.03 28.49 -15.54
C LYS A 379 -7.95 29.48 -15.09
N GLU A 380 -7.30 29.21 -13.94
CA GLU A 380 -6.36 30.13 -13.31
C GLU A 380 -4.93 29.99 -13.81
N PHE A 381 -4.57 28.87 -14.47
CA PHE A 381 -3.19 28.55 -14.84
C PHE A 381 -2.61 29.57 -15.82
N ASN A 382 -1.53 30.23 -15.40
CA ASN A 382 -0.78 31.19 -16.24
C ASN A 382 0.71 31.20 -15.87
N GLN A 383 1.32 30.06 -15.60
CA GLN A 383 2.72 29.97 -15.23
C GLN A 383 3.62 29.74 -16.44
N ASP A 384 4.84 30.26 -16.37
CA ASP A 384 5.83 30.13 -17.43
C ASP A 384 6.37 28.70 -17.53
N ILE A 385 6.14 28.08 -18.68
CA ILE A 385 6.62 26.75 -19.06
C ILE A 385 7.42 26.80 -20.37
N SER A 386 7.86 27.98 -20.79
CA SER A 386 8.55 28.20 -22.08
C SER A 386 9.86 27.42 -22.18
N MET A 387 10.51 27.15 -21.05
CA MET A 387 11.80 26.43 -20.97
C MET A 387 11.66 24.90 -20.96
N TRP A 388 10.46 24.35 -21.02
CA TRP A 388 10.27 22.91 -21.07
C TRP A 388 10.92 22.28 -22.32
N ASN A 389 11.72 21.25 -22.12
CA ASN A 389 12.24 20.43 -23.23
C ASN A 389 11.19 19.43 -23.67
N ILE A 390 10.51 19.71 -24.76
CA ILE A 390 9.43 18.89 -25.32
C ILE A 390 9.90 17.95 -26.45
N SER A 391 11.17 17.63 -26.52
CA SER A 391 11.76 16.89 -27.65
C SER A 391 11.15 15.52 -27.93
N LYS A 392 10.52 14.88 -26.94
CA LYS A 392 9.80 13.61 -27.10
C LYS A 392 8.28 13.75 -27.19
N LEU A 393 7.77 14.95 -26.95
CA LEU A 393 6.33 15.19 -26.91
C LEU A 393 5.71 15.00 -28.31
N ASN A 394 4.71 14.12 -28.40
CA ASN A 394 4.03 13.83 -29.66
C ASN A 394 2.53 14.19 -29.64
N ASN A 395 1.93 14.35 -28.43
CA ASN A 395 0.50 14.63 -28.28
C ASN A 395 0.26 15.83 -27.35
N ILE A 396 -0.39 16.87 -27.88
CA ILE A 396 -0.86 18.06 -27.17
C ILE A 396 -2.33 18.36 -27.50
N GLU A 397 -3.11 17.36 -27.91
CA GLU A 397 -4.53 17.51 -28.21
C GLU A 397 -5.24 18.25 -27.09
N ALA A 398 -5.96 19.34 -27.42
CA ALA A 398 -6.71 20.15 -26.48
C ALA A 398 -5.95 20.60 -25.23
N MET A 399 -4.59 20.67 -25.24
CA MET A 399 -3.75 20.87 -24.05
C MET A 399 -4.14 22.10 -23.25
N PHE A 400 -4.49 23.22 -23.91
CA PHE A 400 -4.89 24.48 -23.28
C PHE A 400 -6.33 24.88 -23.67
N LEU A 401 -7.16 23.95 -24.16
CA LEU A 401 -8.54 24.23 -24.50
C LEU A 401 -9.27 24.81 -23.29
N GLY A 402 -9.79 26.05 -23.41
CA GLY A 402 -10.50 26.72 -22.33
C GLY A 402 -9.63 27.11 -21.11
N ALA A 403 -8.30 27.18 -21.25
CA ALA A 403 -7.39 27.72 -20.23
C ALA A 403 -7.50 29.28 -20.27
N GLU A 404 -8.47 29.82 -19.54
CA GLU A 404 -8.97 31.21 -19.70
C GLU A 404 -7.91 32.28 -19.46
N LYS A 405 -7.01 32.09 -18.48
CA LYS A 405 -5.96 33.07 -18.11
C LYS A 405 -4.62 32.83 -18.76
N PHE A 406 -4.41 31.71 -19.45
CA PHE A 406 -3.12 31.34 -19.99
C PHE A 406 -2.69 32.30 -21.13
N ASN A 407 -1.50 32.90 -20.97
CA ASN A 407 -0.92 33.81 -21.97
C ASN A 407 0.62 33.78 -21.98
N GLN A 408 1.23 32.62 -21.73
CA GLN A 408 2.70 32.50 -21.76
C GLN A 408 3.23 32.30 -23.17
N ASN A 409 4.45 32.77 -23.41
CA ASN A 409 5.08 32.69 -24.72
C ASN A 409 5.68 31.32 -24.97
N LEU A 410 5.04 30.52 -25.80
CA LEU A 410 5.51 29.17 -26.20
C LEU A 410 5.97 29.15 -27.68
N SER A 411 6.15 30.30 -28.31
CA SER A 411 6.55 30.40 -29.73
C SER A 411 7.91 29.76 -30.05
N ASN A 412 8.73 29.53 -29.01
CA ASN A 412 10.05 28.90 -29.12
C ASN A 412 10.03 27.36 -28.94
N TRP A 413 8.88 26.77 -28.64
CA TRP A 413 8.80 25.31 -28.53
C TRP A 413 9.04 24.66 -29.89
N LYS A 414 9.94 23.66 -29.93
CA LYS A 414 10.22 22.88 -31.15
C LYS A 414 9.10 21.87 -31.38
N THR A 415 8.26 22.13 -32.39
CA THR A 415 7.03 21.36 -32.64
C THR A 415 7.20 20.19 -33.60
N ASP A 416 8.41 19.88 -34.05
CA ASP A 416 8.68 18.92 -35.13
C ASP A 416 8.21 17.49 -34.78
N ASN A 417 8.22 17.09 -33.51
CA ASN A 417 7.79 15.79 -33.07
C ASN A 417 6.30 15.69 -32.72
N ILE A 418 5.59 16.82 -32.69
CA ILE A 418 4.17 16.86 -32.33
C ILE A 418 3.33 16.35 -33.49
N LYS A 419 2.61 15.25 -33.28
CA LYS A 419 1.74 14.61 -34.31
C LYS A 419 0.26 14.86 -34.07
N ILE A 420 -0.15 15.03 -32.80
CA ILE A 420 -1.56 15.19 -32.38
C ILE A 420 -1.69 16.52 -31.65
N TYR A 421 -2.39 17.48 -32.22
CA TYR A 421 -2.54 18.83 -31.68
C TYR A 421 -3.92 19.47 -31.92
N ALA A 422 -4.94 18.69 -32.30
CA ALA A 422 -6.27 19.20 -32.54
C ALA A 422 -6.78 20.01 -31.33
N GLY A 423 -7.29 21.22 -31.59
CA GLY A 423 -7.89 22.06 -30.57
C GLY A 423 -6.99 22.48 -29.40
N TYR A 424 -5.65 22.38 -29.51
CA TYR A 424 -4.71 22.60 -28.41
C TYR A 424 -4.87 23.94 -27.67
N HIS A 425 -5.46 24.96 -28.29
CA HIS A 425 -5.63 26.29 -27.74
C HIS A 425 -7.05 26.85 -27.87
N ASN A 426 -8.04 26.05 -28.30
CA ASN A 426 -9.40 26.53 -28.48
C ASN A 426 -9.91 27.16 -27.17
N ASP A 427 -10.64 28.29 -27.28
CA ASP A 427 -11.18 29.01 -26.10
C ASP A 427 -10.15 29.48 -25.04
N ALA A 428 -8.85 29.43 -25.32
CA ALA A 428 -7.82 30.11 -24.53
C ALA A 428 -7.82 31.60 -24.87
N LYS A 429 -8.84 32.35 -24.44
CA LYS A 429 -9.20 33.69 -24.89
C LYS A 429 -8.12 34.75 -24.70
N LYS A 430 -7.28 34.62 -23.67
CA LYS A 430 -6.20 35.57 -23.36
C LYS A 430 -4.89 35.25 -24.07
N TRP A 431 -4.74 34.06 -24.65
CA TRP A 431 -3.49 33.65 -25.29
C TRP A 431 -3.30 34.35 -26.63
N SER A 432 -2.38 35.30 -26.67
CA SER A 432 -2.12 36.11 -27.87
C SER A 432 -1.51 35.27 -29.00
N GLN A 433 -1.75 35.68 -30.25
CA GLN A 433 -1.34 34.90 -31.42
C GLN A 433 0.18 34.77 -31.55
N GLU A 434 0.95 35.79 -31.17
CA GLU A 434 2.40 35.79 -31.20
C GLU A 434 3.02 34.84 -30.20
N ASN A 435 2.32 34.54 -29.07
CA ASN A 435 2.74 33.64 -27.99
C ASN A 435 2.45 32.18 -28.28
N LYS A 436 1.63 31.88 -29.31
CA LYS A 436 1.25 30.49 -29.63
C LYS A 436 2.36 29.72 -30.32
N LEU A 437 2.21 28.39 -30.30
CA LEU A 437 3.10 27.45 -30.98
C LEU A 437 3.16 27.73 -32.47
N LYS A 438 4.35 27.61 -33.04
CA LYS A 438 4.58 27.72 -34.50
C LYS A 438 4.81 26.31 -35.05
N PHE A 439 3.90 25.87 -35.90
CA PHE A 439 4.02 24.60 -36.62
C PHE A 439 4.61 24.81 -38.01
N ASN A 440 5.50 23.93 -38.46
CA ASN A 440 6.03 23.95 -39.79
C ASN A 440 4.89 23.80 -40.82
N SER A 441 4.94 24.61 -41.91
CA SER A 441 3.88 24.72 -42.94
C SER A 441 3.51 23.37 -43.59
N ILE A 442 4.41 22.41 -43.64
CA ILE A 442 4.21 21.06 -44.20
C ILE A 442 3.22 20.23 -43.35
N LEU A 443 3.29 20.32 -42.02
CA LEU A 443 2.35 19.66 -41.12
C LEU A 443 0.95 20.30 -41.14
N ALA A 444 0.89 21.63 -41.26
CA ALA A 444 -0.37 22.37 -41.31
C ALA A 444 -1.21 22.07 -42.59
N SER A 445 -0.57 21.69 -43.69
CA SER A 445 -1.27 21.41 -44.98
C SER A 445 -1.86 20.00 -45.04
N THR A 446 -1.28 19.02 -44.31
CA THR A 446 -1.72 17.62 -44.30
C THR A 446 -2.98 17.39 -43.45
N LEU A 447 -3.26 18.28 -42.49
CA LEU A 447 -4.36 18.14 -41.54
C LEU A 447 -5.60 18.98 -41.84
N LYS A 448 -5.53 19.88 -42.86
CA LYS A 448 -6.72 20.53 -43.41
C LYS A 448 -7.59 19.62 -44.29
N LYS A 449 -7.16 18.37 -44.50
CA LYS A 449 -7.82 17.39 -45.39
C LYS A 449 -8.46 16.20 -44.65
N LYS A 450 -8.62 16.25 -43.30
CA LYS A 450 -9.40 15.21 -42.58
C LYS A 450 -10.49 15.86 -41.76
#